data_c55b7e227c087e259bb0b1e1d4824549
#
_entry.id   c55b7e227c087e259bb0b1e1d4824549
#
_cell.length_a   1.000
_cell.length_b   1.000
_cell.length_c   1.000
_cell.angle_alpha   90.00
_cell.angle_beta   90.00
_cell.angle_gamma   90.00
#
_symmetry.space_group_name_H-M   'P 1'
#
loop_
_entity.id
_entity.type
_entity.pdbx_description
1 polymer ?
#
loop_
_entity_poly.entity_id
_entity_poly.type
_entity_poly.pdbx_seq_one_letter_code
_entity_poly.pdbx_strand_id
1 'polypeptide(L)'
;MTTTPDDKREALASILAAHPGNTCAVQCARIRAALSRFSLTTYEAMRHLDVYDPRARVLQLRNDGESITTAWTRIVTESGHPHRVGV
;
A
#
# COMPACT_ATOMS: atom_id res chain seq x y z
N MET A 1 13.83 -16.05 -2.81
CA MET A 1 13.98 -15.57 -1.42
C MET A 1 12.63 -15.21 -0.87
N THR A 2 12.29 -15.69 0.31
CA THR A 2 11.00 -15.44 0.92
C THR A 2 11.01 -14.07 1.62
N THR A 3 10.05 -13.21 1.31
CA THR A 3 9.91 -11.92 1.99
C THR A 3 9.27 -12.13 3.36
N THR A 4 9.93 -11.69 4.42
CA THR A 4 9.36 -11.71 5.77
C THR A 4 8.54 -10.46 6.01
N PRO A 5 7.61 -10.45 7.00
CA PRO A 5 6.89 -9.24 7.37
C PRO A 5 7.80 -8.07 7.76
N ASP A 6 8.94 -8.35 8.41
CA ASP A 6 9.90 -7.32 8.79
C ASP A 6 10.61 -6.75 7.56
N ASP A 7 10.99 -7.60 6.59
CA ASP A 7 11.61 -7.16 5.35
C ASP A 7 10.66 -6.26 4.56
N LYS A 8 9.40 -6.63 4.51
CA LYS A 8 8.38 -5.83 3.83
C LYS A 8 8.22 -4.47 4.50
N ARG A 9 8.14 -4.44 5.83
CA ARG A 9 8.01 -3.20 6.60
C ARG A 9 9.21 -2.27 6.37
N GLU A 10 10.42 -2.81 6.38
CA GLU A 10 11.63 -2.04 6.09
C GLU A 10 11.63 -1.49 4.67
N ALA A 11 11.20 -2.30 3.70
CA ALA A 11 11.10 -1.85 2.32
C ALA A 11 10.07 -0.73 2.17
N LEU A 12 8.92 -0.84 2.83
CA LEU A 12 7.90 0.21 2.81
C LEU A 12 8.41 1.49 3.47
N ALA A 13 9.15 1.39 4.56
CA ALA A 13 9.78 2.55 5.20
C ALA A 13 10.78 3.22 4.28
N SER A 14 11.57 2.45 3.52
CA SER A 14 12.51 2.99 2.54
C SER A 14 11.78 3.71 1.41
N ILE A 15 10.66 3.15 0.95
CA ILE A 15 9.84 3.78 -0.08
C ILE A 15 9.29 5.12 0.41
N LEU A 16 8.80 5.16 1.64
CA LEU A 16 8.30 6.39 2.25
C LEU A 16 9.39 7.46 2.31
N ALA A 17 10.59 7.08 2.75
CA ALA A 17 11.72 7.99 2.85
C ALA A 17 12.19 8.50 1.47
N ALA A 18 12.10 7.66 0.44
CA ALA A 18 12.50 8.01 -0.91
C ALA A 18 11.53 8.97 -1.62
N HIS A 19 10.29 9.05 -1.14
CA HIS A 19 9.24 9.89 -1.72
C HIS A 19 8.66 10.83 -0.66
N PRO A 20 9.39 11.88 -0.25
CA PRO A 20 8.94 12.81 0.79
C PRO A 20 7.81 13.71 0.32
N GLY A 21 7.06 14.25 1.26
CA GLY A 21 5.91 15.09 0.98
C GLY A 21 4.61 14.32 1.11
N ASN A 22 3.48 14.97 0.82
CA ASN A 22 2.16 14.33 0.92
C ASN A 22 1.20 14.75 -0.18
N THR A 23 1.70 15.15 -1.34
CA THR A 23 0.84 15.42 -2.50
C THR A 23 0.27 14.10 -3.03
N CYS A 24 -0.82 14.20 -3.80
CA CYS A 24 -1.42 13.01 -4.43
C CYS A 24 -0.40 12.31 -5.34
N ALA A 25 0.41 13.07 -6.07
CA ALA A 25 1.42 12.50 -6.95
C ALA A 25 2.47 11.70 -6.18
N VAL A 26 2.93 12.21 -5.03
CA VAL A 26 3.89 11.52 -4.16
C VAL A 26 3.28 10.25 -3.57
N GLN A 27 2.04 10.32 -3.11
CA GLN A 27 1.33 9.15 -2.59
C GLN A 27 1.15 8.07 -3.65
N CYS A 28 0.81 8.46 -4.88
CA CYS A 28 0.73 7.54 -6.01
C CYS A 28 2.09 6.88 -6.29
N ALA A 29 3.17 7.65 -6.24
CA ALA A 29 4.52 7.13 -6.45
C ALA A 29 4.90 6.09 -5.40
N ARG A 30 4.54 6.31 -4.14
CA ARG A 30 4.76 5.35 -3.06
C ARG A 30 4.02 4.04 -3.31
N ILE A 31 2.74 4.12 -3.67
CA ILE A 31 1.93 2.94 -3.96
C ILE A 31 2.48 2.19 -5.16
N ARG A 32 2.83 2.89 -6.24
CA ARG A 32 3.42 2.28 -7.43
C ARG A 32 4.71 1.53 -7.09
N ALA A 33 5.59 2.15 -6.33
CA ALA A 33 6.85 1.52 -5.92
C ALA A 33 6.62 0.27 -5.08
N ALA A 34 5.67 0.32 -4.14
CA ALA A 34 5.34 -0.82 -3.29
C ALA A 34 4.74 -1.97 -4.10
N LEU A 35 3.78 -1.67 -4.98
CA LEU A 35 3.11 -2.68 -5.79
C LEU A 35 4.02 -3.34 -6.83
N SER A 36 5.12 -2.70 -7.19
CA SER A 36 6.12 -3.31 -8.07
C SER A 36 6.88 -4.46 -7.39
N ARG A 37 6.80 -4.57 -6.08
CA ARG A 37 7.53 -5.56 -5.27
C ARG A 37 6.63 -6.46 -4.44
N PHE A 38 5.48 -5.96 -3.99
CA PHE A 38 4.61 -6.66 -3.05
C PHE A 38 3.15 -6.48 -3.41
N SER A 39 2.30 -7.38 -2.90
CA SER A 39 0.89 -7.06 -2.71
C SER A 39 0.78 -6.08 -1.54
N LEU A 40 -0.16 -5.15 -1.62
CA LEU A 40 -0.28 -4.08 -0.64
C LEU A 40 -1.73 -3.99 -0.19
N THR A 41 -1.96 -4.04 1.12
CA THR A 41 -3.28 -3.79 1.68
C THR A 41 -3.51 -2.29 1.85
N THR A 42 -4.78 -1.88 1.90
CA THR A 42 -5.10 -0.48 2.20
C THR A 42 -4.57 -0.07 3.57
N TYR A 43 -4.63 -0.98 4.55
CA TYR A 43 -4.08 -0.75 5.87
C TYR A 43 -2.57 -0.48 5.83
N GLU A 44 -1.83 -1.29 5.08
CA GLU A 44 -0.39 -1.11 4.93
C GLU A 44 -0.05 0.22 4.27
N ALA A 45 -0.80 0.60 3.25
CA ALA A 45 -0.60 1.89 2.57
C ALA A 45 -0.83 3.06 3.52
N MET A 46 -1.88 3.01 4.33
CA MET A 46 -2.17 4.05 5.31
C MET A 46 -1.11 4.12 6.41
N ARG A 47 -0.73 2.97 6.95
CA ARG A 47 0.16 2.91 8.11
C ARG A 47 1.62 3.10 7.75
N HIS A 48 2.09 2.46 6.67
CA HIS A 48 3.52 2.42 6.35
C HIS A 48 3.94 3.36 5.24
N LEU A 49 3.02 3.75 4.36
CA LEU A 49 3.31 4.67 3.27
C LEU A 49 2.70 6.07 3.50
N ASP A 50 2.04 6.26 4.62
CA ASP A 50 1.38 7.54 4.96
C ASP A 50 0.46 8.02 3.84
N VAL A 51 -0.33 7.10 3.31
CA VAL A 51 -1.32 7.38 2.27
C VAL A 51 -2.69 7.49 2.94
N TYR A 52 -3.27 8.69 2.92
CA TYR A 52 -4.53 8.96 3.61
C TYR A 52 -5.70 8.21 2.99
N ASP A 53 -5.80 8.20 1.65
CA ASP A 53 -6.89 7.55 0.93
C ASP A 53 -6.34 6.64 -0.17
N PRO A 54 -5.94 5.39 0.17
CA PRO A 54 -5.34 4.48 -0.80
C PRO A 54 -6.25 4.18 -2.00
N ARG A 55 -7.56 4.11 -1.79
CA ARG A 55 -8.51 3.81 -2.88
C ARG A 55 -8.50 4.89 -3.94
N ALA A 56 -8.49 6.16 -3.52
CA ALA A 56 -8.42 7.28 -4.45
C ALA A 56 -7.11 7.27 -5.23
N ARG A 57 -5.99 6.95 -4.56
CA ARG A 57 -4.68 6.88 -5.23
C ARG A 57 -4.61 5.72 -6.22
N VAL A 58 -5.17 4.57 -5.87
CA VAL A 58 -5.23 3.43 -6.79
C VAL A 58 -6.08 3.76 -8.01
N LEU A 59 -7.20 4.44 -7.82
CA LEU A 59 -8.04 4.88 -8.93
C LEU A 59 -7.27 5.82 -9.88
N GLN A 60 -6.52 6.77 -9.33
CA GLN A 60 -5.66 7.65 -10.13
C GLN A 60 -4.64 6.86 -10.96
N LEU A 61 -3.97 5.88 -10.32
CA LEU A 61 -2.98 5.06 -11.02
C LEU A 61 -3.62 4.25 -12.14
N ARG A 62 -4.81 3.68 -11.94
CA ARG A 62 -5.55 2.97 -12.97
C ARG A 62 -5.92 3.90 -14.12
N ASN A 63 -6.36 5.11 -13.81
CA ASN A 63 -6.68 6.11 -14.83
C ASN A 63 -5.45 6.54 -15.62
N ASP A 64 -4.26 6.46 -15.01
CA ASP A 64 -2.99 6.74 -15.68
C ASP A 64 -2.47 5.56 -16.49
N GLY A 65 -3.20 4.44 -16.53
CA GLY A 65 -2.86 3.26 -17.32
C GLY A 65 -2.20 2.13 -16.55
N GLU A 66 -2.08 2.25 -15.23
CA GLU A 66 -1.50 1.17 -14.42
C GLU A 66 -2.49 0.00 -14.25
N SER A 67 -1.99 -1.22 -14.41
CA SER A 67 -2.78 -2.44 -14.20
C SER A 67 -2.71 -2.85 -12.74
N ILE A 68 -3.73 -2.47 -11.97
CA ILE A 68 -3.81 -2.81 -10.56
C ILE A 68 -5.06 -3.64 -10.32
N THR A 69 -4.86 -4.84 -9.77
CA THR A 69 -5.95 -5.74 -9.42
C THR A 69 -6.20 -5.67 -7.92
N THR A 70 -7.46 -5.57 -7.53
CA THR A 70 -7.85 -5.60 -6.13
C THR A 70 -8.40 -6.98 -5.79
N ALA A 71 -7.81 -7.62 -4.78
CA ALA A 71 -8.34 -8.83 -4.18
C ALA A 71 -8.75 -8.49 -2.74
N TRP A 72 -9.82 -9.13 -2.26
CA TRP A 72 -10.28 -8.94 -0.90
C TRP A 72 -9.78 -10.07 -0.03
N THR A 73 -9.23 -9.72 1.12
CA THR A 73 -8.78 -10.69 2.10
C THR A 73 -9.33 -10.32 3.48
N ARG A 74 -9.39 -11.31 4.36
CA ARG A 74 -9.77 -11.11 5.75
C ARG A 74 -8.53 -10.98 6.61
N ILE A 75 -8.52 -9.99 7.48
CA ILE A 75 -7.51 -9.90 8.53
C ILE A 75 -8.23 -9.85 9.88
N VAL A 76 -7.56 -10.36 10.90
CA VAL A 76 -8.04 -10.27 12.27
C VAL A 76 -7.24 -9.18 12.96
N THR A 77 -7.93 -8.15 13.44
CA THR A 77 -7.31 -7.03 14.15
C THR A 77 -7.02 -7.41 15.60
N GLU A 78 -6.35 -6.52 16.31
CA GLU A 78 -6.04 -6.70 17.73
C GLU A 78 -7.30 -6.91 18.59
N SER A 79 -8.45 -6.39 18.13
CA SER A 79 -9.73 -6.62 18.81
C SER A 79 -10.27 -8.03 18.61
N GLY A 80 -9.67 -8.85 17.76
CA GLY A 80 -10.12 -10.19 17.46
C GLY A 80 -11.24 -10.28 16.42
N HIS A 81 -11.66 -9.16 15.85
CA HIS A 81 -12.70 -9.13 14.84
C HIS A 81 -12.10 -9.19 13.43
N PRO A 82 -12.63 -10.05 12.54
CA PRO A 82 -12.16 -10.08 11.16
C PRO A 82 -12.65 -8.86 10.38
N HIS A 83 -11.78 -8.34 9.53
CA HIS A 83 -12.09 -7.22 8.64
C HIS A 83 -11.69 -7.55 7.21
N ARG A 84 -12.43 -7.02 6.23
CA ARG A 84 -12.07 -7.13 4.82
C ARG A 84 -11.21 -5.93 4.45
N VAL A 85 -10.08 -6.20 3.80
CA VAL A 85 -9.17 -5.16 3.31
C VAL A 85 -8.87 -5.39 1.83
N GLY A 86 -8.69 -4.31 1.09
CA GLY A 86 -8.23 -4.37 -0.29
C GLY A 86 -6.74 -4.66 -0.36
N VAL A 87 -6.38 -5.50 -1.28
CA VAL A 87 -4.98 -5.90 -1.49
C VAL A 87 -4.54 -5.57 -2.92
#